data_b2fc92ea063dc4446ba25b7964c2598b
#
_entry.id   b2fc92ea063dc4446ba25b7964c2598b
#
_cell.length_a   1.000
_cell.length_b   1.000
_cell.length_c   1.000
_cell.angle_alpha   90.00
_cell.angle_beta   90.00
_cell.angle_gamma   90.00
#
_symmetry.space_group_name_H-M   'P 1'
#
loop_
_entity.id
_entity.type
_entity.pdbx_description
1 polymer ?
#
loop_
_entity_poly.entity_id
_entity_poly.type
_entity_poly.pdbx_seq_one_letter_code
_entity_poly.pdbx_strand_id
1 'polypeptide(L)'
;MLLIALMLYGSGFRRPVFIQPRVGLNGQIFTIIKFRTLRDETCRPVRPKMHRISNRFAALLRISGFDELPQLINVLRGEMSLVGPRPHNIADHTEFSAYIAGYDDRLTTKPGITGLAQIYGWRGQVCSHDHLRARIAHDRAYVARHSTLLDMRILIR
;
A
#
# COMPACT_ATOMS: atom_id res chain seq x y z
N MET A 1 -12.95 6.31 -12.53
CA MET A 1 -11.62 5.74 -12.85
C MET A 1 -11.14 6.10 -14.26
N LEU A 2 -11.97 5.97 -15.32
CA LEU A 2 -11.57 6.28 -16.70
C LEU A 2 -11.06 7.73 -16.86
N LEU A 3 -11.76 8.70 -16.30
CA LEU A 3 -11.37 10.11 -16.36
C LEU A 3 -9.98 10.37 -15.77
N ILE A 4 -9.66 9.76 -14.61
CA ILE A 4 -8.34 9.87 -13.98
C ILE A 4 -7.25 9.27 -14.89
N ALA A 5 -7.52 8.11 -15.49
CA ALA A 5 -6.59 7.47 -16.42
C ALA A 5 -6.32 8.35 -17.66
N LEU A 6 -7.35 8.96 -18.23
CA LEU A 6 -7.24 9.89 -19.36
C LEU A 6 -6.43 11.16 -18.97
N MET A 7 -6.69 11.73 -17.80
CA MET A 7 -5.95 12.89 -17.30
C MET A 7 -4.48 12.55 -17.05
N LEU A 8 -4.17 11.37 -16.51
CA LEU A 8 -2.79 10.89 -16.36
C LEU A 8 -2.12 10.68 -17.72
N TYR A 9 -2.84 10.10 -18.69
CA TYR A 9 -2.32 9.93 -20.05
C TYR A 9 -1.97 11.28 -20.68
N GLY A 10 -2.88 12.25 -20.62
CA GLY A 10 -2.64 13.63 -21.07
C GLY A 10 -1.51 14.35 -20.33
N SER A 11 -1.24 13.94 -19.08
CA SER A 11 -0.14 14.45 -18.26
C SER A 11 1.22 13.77 -18.55
N GLY A 12 1.31 12.92 -19.58
CA GLY A 12 2.55 12.28 -20.04
C GLY A 12 2.81 10.89 -19.46
N PHE A 13 1.83 10.28 -18.79
CA PHE A 13 1.91 8.87 -18.38
C PHE A 13 1.36 7.96 -19.48
N ARG A 14 2.20 7.45 -20.37
CA ARG A 14 1.77 6.53 -21.45
C ARG A 14 1.08 5.25 -20.94
N ARG A 15 1.35 4.85 -19.69
CA ARG A 15 0.73 3.70 -19.01
C ARG A 15 0.17 4.19 -17.67
N PRO A 16 -1.05 4.73 -17.62
CA PRO A 16 -1.62 5.36 -16.41
C PRO A 16 -1.94 4.37 -15.30
N VAL A 17 -2.05 3.08 -15.62
CA VAL A 17 -2.25 2.00 -14.65
C VAL A 17 -0.93 1.36 -14.29
N PHE A 18 -0.71 1.14 -13.01
CA PHE A 18 0.41 0.41 -12.44
C PHE A 18 -0.10 -0.88 -11.82
N ILE A 19 0.60 -1.96 -12.12
CA ILE A 19 0.34 -3.28 -11.57
C ILE A 19 1.63 -3.86 -10.99
N GLN A 20 1.52 -4.51 -9.81
CA GLN A 20 2.68 -5.10 -9.14
C GLN A 20 2.26 -6.30 -8.29
N PRO A 21 3.05 -7.42 -8.29
CA PRO A 21 2.85 -8.51 -7.35
C PRO A 21 3.05 -8.05 -5.91
N ARG A 22 2.18 -8.51 -5.01
CA ARG A 22 2.20 -8.24 -3.58
C ARG A 22 1.92 -9.52 -2.80
N VAL A 23 2.41 -9.55 -1.57
CA VAL A 23 2.13 -10.63 -0.63
C VAL A 23 0.87 -10.27 0.17
N GLY A 24 -0.12 -11.16 0.14
CA GLY A 24 -1.42 -11.02 0.78
C GLY A 24 -1.67 -12.05 1.87
N LEU A 25 -2.94 -12.40 2.06
CA LEU A 25 -3.39 -13.36 3.07
C LEU A 25 -2.63 -14.68 2.97
N ASN A 26 -2.13 -15.17 4.10
CA ASN A 26 -1.38 -16.44 4.22
C ASN A 26 -0.19 -16.55 3.24
N GLY A 27 0.43 -15.41 2.89
CA GLY A 27 1.56 -15.39 1.96
C GLY A 27 1.19 -15.54 0.48
N GLN A 28 -0.09 -15.61 0.13
CA GLN A 28 -0.53 -15.71 -1.26
C GLN A 28 -0.15 -14.47 -2.06
N ILE A 29 0.38 -14.67 -3.25
CA ILE A 29 0.74 -13.57 -4.14
C ILE A 29 -0.49 -13.16 -4.94
N PHE A 30 -0.80 -11.87 -4.93
CA PHE A 30 -1.82 -11.26 -5.77
C PHE A 30 -1.26 -10.02 -6.49
N THR A 31 -1.98 -9.52 -7.47
CA THR A 31 -1.54 -8.36 -8.26
C THR A 31 -2.31 -7.11 -7.87
N ILE A 32 -1.64 -6.17 -7.20
CA ILE A 32 -2.24 -4.87 -6.85
C ILE A 32 -2.38 -3.99 -8.08
N ILE A 33 -3.49 -3.27 -8.16
CA ILE A 33 -3.79 -2.34 -9.26
C ILE A 33 -3.90 -0.93 -8.69
N LYS A 34 -3.16 0.03 -9.24
CA LYS A 34 -3.26 1.46 -8.85
C LYS A 34 -2.98 2.40 -10.02
N PHE A 35 -3.25 3.68 -9.86
CA PHE A 35 -2.80 4.67 -10.82
C PHE A 35 -1.31 4.96 -10.68
N ARG A 36 -0.64 5.11 -11.83
CA ARG A 36 0.78 5.44 -11.91
C ARG A 36 0.97 6.94 -11.66
N THR A 37 1.56 7.28 -10.53
CA THR A 37 1.83 8.67 -10.13
C THR A 37 3.33 8.99 -10.02
N LEU A 38 4.20 7.98 -10.24
CA LEU A 38 5.66 8.10 -10.26
C LEU A 38 6.20 7.69 -11.63
N ARG A 39 7.23 8.38 -12.11
CA ARG A 39 7.86 8.09 -13.41
C ARG A 39 8.86 6.93 -13.36
N ASP A 40 9.59 6.78 -12.26
CA ASP A 40 10.60 5.73 -12.08
C ASP A 40 10.25 4.79 -10.95
N GLU A 41 10.26 3.49 -11.24
CA GLU A 41 9.85 2.42 -10.31
C GLU A 41 11.00 1.56 -9.81
N THR A 42 12.23 1.99 -9.94
CA THR A 42 13.37 1.30 -9.35
C THR A 42 13.49 1.65 -7.87
N CYS A 43 12.51 1.21 -7.07
CA CYS A 43 12.62 1.21 -5.62
C CYS A 43 13.44 0.01 -5.15
N ARG A 44 14.69 0.23 -4.79
CA ARG A 44 15.39 -0.63 -3.83
C ARG A 44 15.18 -0.07 -2.43
N PRO A 45 14.86 -0.92 -1.40
CA PRO A 45 14.34 -0.49 -0.10
C PRO A 45 15.27 0.36 0.77
N VAL A 46 16.55 0.44 0.48
CA VAL A 46 17.57 0.98 1.40
C VAL A 46 18.17 2.32 0.98
N ARG A 47 17.77 2.92 -0.14
CA ARG A 47 18.24 4.26 -0.51
C ARG A 47 17.08 5.17 -0.89
N PRO A 48 16.91 6.34 -0.23
CA PRO A 48 15.90 7.31 -0.60
C PRO A 48 16.27 7.94 -1.94
N LYS A 49 15.96 7.29 -3.07
CA LYS A 49 15.85 8.02 -4.32
C LYS A 49 14.53 8.77 -4.25
N MET A 50 14.59 10.07 -4.12
CA MET A 50 13.45 10.96 -4.25
C MET A 50 12.79 10.68 -5.60
N HIS A 51 11.70 9.91 -5.58
CA HIS A 51 10.87 9.71 -6.76
C HIS A 51 10.22 11.05 -7.11
N ARG A 52 10.63 11.62 -8.21
CA ARG A 52 10.06 12.88 -8.69
C ARG A 52 8.61 12.64 -9.05
N ILE A 53 7.70 13.21 -8.26
CA ILE A 53 6.29 13.32 -8.62
C ILE A 53 6.26 14.06 -9.95
N SER A 54 5.68 13.43 -10.97
CA SER A 54 5.81 13.86 -12.35
C SER A 54 5.15 15.21 -12.62
N ASN A 55 4.07 15.55 -11.90
CA ASN A 55 3.34 16.80 -12.04
C ASN A 55 2.40 17.04 -10.84
N ARG A 56 1.80 18.23 -10.77
CA ARG A 56 0.88 18.62 -9.70
C ARG A 56 -0.34 17.71 -9.58
N PHE A 57 -0.85 17.18 -10.68
CA PHE A 57 -2.00 16.28 -10.68
C PHE A 57 -1.65 14.92 -10.05
N ALA A 58 -0.51 14.33 -10.41
CA ALA A 58 -0.04 13.10 -9.77
C ALA A 58 0.24 13.28 -8.27
N ALA A 59 0.74 14.46 -7.86
CA ALA A 59 0.90 14.82 -6.45
C ALA A 59 -0.45 14.83 -5.72
N LEU A 60 -1.45 15.48 -6.31
CA LEU A 60 -2.80 15.56 -5.74
C LEU A 60 -3.41 14.17 -5.56
N LEU A 61 -3.31 13.29 -6.57
CA LEU A 61 -3.81 11.92 -6.48
C LEU A 61 -3.16 11.13 -5.33
N ARG A 62 -1.85 11.32 -5.10
CA ARG A 62 -1.15 10.66 -3.99
C ARG A 62 -1.53 11.20 -2.62
N ILE A 63 -1.66 12.52 -2.50
CA ILE A 63 -2.03 13.15 -1.23
C ILE A 63 -3.45 12.77 -0.83
N SER A 64 -4.38 12.74 -1.80
CA SER A 64 -5.78 12.36 -1.58
C SER A 64 -5.99 10.83 -1.49
N GLY A 65 -4.99 10.00 -1.85
CA GLY A 65 -5.14 8.55 -1.93
C GLY A 65 -5.92 8.05 -3.15
N PHE A 66 -6.33 8.93 -4.06
CA PHE A 66 -7.10 8.54 -5.25
C PHE A 66 -6.29 7.71 -6.25
N ASP A 67 -4.96 7.69 -6.13
CA ASP A 67 -4.13 6.78 -6.90
C ASP A 67 -4.35 5.30 -6.51
N GLU A 68 -4.93 5.04 -5.34
CA GLU A 68 -5.23 3.69 -4.85
C GLU A 68 -6.67 3.23 -5.15
N LEU A 69 -7.54 4.08 -5.76
CA LEU A 69 -8.91 3.70 -6.13
C LEU A 69 -9.03 2.41 -6.95
N PRO A 70 -8.12 2.09 -7.91
CA PRO A 70 -8.20 0.83 -8.64
C PRO A 70 -8.05 -0.42 -7.76
N GLN A 71 -7.52 -0.32 -6.53
CA GLN A 71 -7.45 -1.43 -5.58
C GLN A 71 -8.84 -1.91 -5.13
N LEU A 72 -9.90 -1.10 -5.32
CA LEU A 72 -11.27 -1.56 -5.11
C LEU A 72 -11.61 -2.79 -5.97
N ILE A 73 -10.97 -2.96 -7.12
CA ILE A 73 -11.08 -4.18 -7.94
C ILE A 73 -10.49 -5.37 -7.19
N ASN A 74 -9.36 -5.20 -6.49
CA ASN A 74 -8.77 -6.25 -5.67
C ASN A 74 -9.67 -6.59 -4.46
N VAL A 75 -10.37 -5.62 -3.90
CA VAL A 75 -11.36 -5.85 -2.83
C VAL A 75 -12.53 -6.68 -3.36
N LEU A 76 -13.09 -6.31 -4.52
CA LEU A 76 -14.19 -7.05 -5.16
C LEU A 76 -13.79 -8.47 -5.55
N ARG A 77 -12.52 -8.71 -5.89
CA ARG A 77 -11.97 -10.04 -6.17
C ARG A 77 -11.68 -10.85 -4.89
N GLY A 78 -11.84 -10.25 -3.71
CA GLY A 78 -11.56 -10.89 -2.43
C GLY A 78 -10.08 -11.02 -2.07
N GLU A 79 -9.18 -10.43 -2.86
CA GLU A 79 -7.73 -10.41 -2.65
C GLU A 79 -7.32 -9.43 -1.54
N MET A 80 -8.12 -8.38 -1.32
CA MET A 80 -7.93 -7.33 -0.33
C MET A 80 -9.20 -7.06 0.48
N SER A 81 -9.06 -6.32 1.57
CA SER A 81 -10.13 -5.66 2.32
C SER A 81 -10.02 -4.13 2.18
N LEU A 82 -11.05 -3.39 2.56
CA LEU A 82 -10.94 -1.93 2.70
C LEU A 82 -9.94 -1.58 3.80
N VAL A 83 -10.00 -2.28 4.95
CA VAL A 83 -9.13 -2.07 6.10
C VAL A 83 -8.27 -3.30 6.35
N GLY A 84 -6.97 -3.10 6.60
CA GLY A 84 -6.03 -4.17 6.88
C GLY A 84 -4.57 -3.72 6.77
N PRO A 85 -3.62 -4.61 7.07
CA PRO A 85 -2.19 -4.35 6.87
C PRO A 85 -1.88 -4.01 5.41
N ARG A 86 -1.03 -2.99 5.18
CA ARG A 86 -0.64 -2.63 3.81
C ARG A 86 0.19 -3.73 3.16
N PRO A 87 -0.16 -4.23 1.94
CA PRO A 87 0.57 -5.32 1.31
C PRO A 87 1.96 -4.86 0.84
N HIS A 88 3.00 -5.60 1.17
CA HIS A 88 4.37 -5.37 0.72
C HIS A 88 4.63 -6.09 -0.62
N ASN A 89 5.55 -5.58 -1.44
CA ASN A 89 6.02 -6.31 -2.62
C ASN A 89 6.89 -7.49 -2.18
N ILE A 90 7.18 -8.41 -3.10
CA ILE A 90 7.91 -9.65 -2.79
C ILE A 90 9.29 -9.34 -2.22
N ALA A 91 10.02 -8.39 -2.78
CA ALA A 91 11.37 -8.04 -2.31
C ALA A 91 11.35 -7.44 -0.90
N ASP A 92 10.44 -6.46 -0.64
CA ASP A 92 10.26 -5.89 0.69
C ASP A 92 9.82 -6.96 1.71
N HIS A 93 8.92 -7.88 1.30
CA HIS A 93 8.47 -8.96 2.18
C HIS A 93 9.64 -9.85 2.59
N THR A 94 10.45 -10.31 1.63
CA THR A 94 11.62 -11.16 1.90
C THR A 94 12.61 -10.48 2.84
N GLU A 95 12.91 -9.19 2.59
CA GLU A 95 13.83 -8.42 3.41
C GLU A 95 13.27 -8.20 4.82
N PHE A 96 12.01 -7.76 4.93
CA PHE A 96 11.41 -7.38 6.21
C PHE A 96 11.10 -8.58 7.10
N SER A 97 10.71 -9.72 6.51
CA SER A 97 10.47 -10.96 7.27
C SER A 97 11.77 -11.52 7.86
N ALA A 98 12.88 -11.37 7.17
CA ALA A 98 14.18 -11.75 7.70
C ALA A 98 14.67 -10.83 8.83
N TYR A 99 14.21 -9.57 8.84
CA TYR A 99 14.69 -8.55 9.78
C TYR A 99 13.83 -8.41 11.04
N ILE A 100 12.52 -8.68 10.96
CA ILE A 100 11.57 -8.48 12.08
C ILE A 100 10.94 -9.79 12.49
N ALA A 101 11.22 -10.21 13.71
CA ALA A 101 10.55 -11.37 14.31
C ALA A 101 9.03 -11.15 14.42
N GLY A 102 8.24 -12.15 14.02
CA GLY A 102 6.77 -12.07 14.00
C GLY A 102 6.22 -11.17 12.89
N TYR A 103 7.02 -10.87 11.85
CA TYR A 103 6.56 -10.12 10.69
C TYR A 103 5.35 -10.77 10.01
N ASP A 104 5.31 -12.10 9.93
CA ASP A 104 4.29 -12.84 9.19
C ASP A 104 2.93 -12.89 9.93
N ASP A 105 2.87 -12.52 11.21
CA ASP A 105 1.60 -12.40 11.94
C ASP A 105 0.61 -11.48 11.21
N ARG A 106 1.12 -10.47 10.50
CA ARG A 106 0.33 -9.52 9.71
C ARG A 106 -0.34 -10.15 8.47
N LEU A 107 0.08 -11.31 8.05
CA LEU A 107 -0.44 -12.04 6.89
C LEU A 107 -1.64 -12.92 7.24
N THR A 108 -2.03 -13.01 8.50
CA THR A 108 -3.20 -13.80 8.95
C THR A 108 -4.54 -13.12 8.66
N THR A 109 -4.51 -11.86 8.19
CA THR A 109 -5.68 -11.12 7.70
C THR A 109 -5.47 -10.65 6.28
N LYS A 110 -6.57 -10.33 5.57
CA LYS A 110 -6.47 -9.73 4.22
C LYS A 110 -5.77 -8.37 4.30
N PRO A 111 -4.89 -8.06 3.33
CA PRO A 111 -4.30 -6.73 3.24
C PRO A 111 -5.39 -5.69 2.95
N GLY A 112 -5.17 -4.44 3.43
CA GLY A 112 -6.11 -3.34 3.28
C GLY A 112 -5.64 -2.23 2.35
N ILE A 113 -6.60 -1.47 1.80
CA ILE A 113 -6.35 -0.18 1.13
C ILE A 113 -5.89 0.83 2.18
N THR A 114 -6.61 0.91 3.32
CA THR A 114 -6.18 1.64 4.52
C THR A 114 -5.92 0.68 5.68
N GLY A 115 -5.39 1.17 6.78
CA GLY A 115 -5.12 0.33 7.95
C GLY A 115 -4.61 1.12 9.13
N LEU A 116 -4.52 0.44 10.29
CA LEU A 116 -4.14 1.06 11.56
C LEU A 116 -2.79 1.80 11.45
N ALA A 117 -1.77 1.18 10.88
CA ALA A 117 -0.48 1.81 10.66
C ALA A 117 -0.59 3.08 9.81
N GLN A 118 -1.43 3.08 8.77
CA GLN A 118 -1.57 4.19 7.84
C GLN A 118 -2.21 5.42 8.48
N ILE A 119 -3.26 5.25 9.31
CA ILE A 119 -3.92 6.36 10.01
C ILE A 119 -3.07 6.98 11.11
N TYR A 120 -2.06 6.23 11.62
CA TYR A 120 -1.07 6.75 12.56
C TYR A 120 0.19 7.32 11.86
N GLY A 121 0.13 7.55 10.52
CA GLY A 121 1.20 8.22 9.77
C GLY A 121 2.29 7.27 9.25
N TRP A 122 2.24 5.97 9.57
CA TRP A 122 3.23 4.99 9.11
C TRP A 122 2.95 4.48 7.70
N ARG A 123 2.55 5.41 6.80
CA ARG A 123 2.29 5.14 5.38
C ARG A 123 3.49 5.52 4.50
N GLY A 124 3.43 5.15 3.23
CA GLY A 124 4.45 5.52 2.25
C GLY A 124 5.67 4.58 2.27
N GLN A 125 6.80 5.10 1.81
CA GLN A 125 8.05 4.35 1.72
C GLN A 125 8.64 4.14 3.13
N VAL A 126 9.22 2.97 3.37
CA VAL A 126 9.98 2.71 4.58
C VAL A 126 11.33 3.43 4.48
N CYS A 127 11.56 4.38 5.39
CA CYS A 127 12.75 5.23 5.37
C CYS A 127 13.81 4.82 6.41
N SER A 128 13.41 4.02 7.41
CA SER A 128 14.30 3.55 8.48
C SER A 128 13.80 2.24 9.09
N HIS A 129 14.65 1.57 9.84
CA HIS A 129 14.27 0.38 10.60
C HIS A 129 13.20 0.69 11.66
N ASP A 130 13.28 1.84 12.32
CA ASP A 130 12.28 2.23 13.32
C ASP A 130 10.92 2.51 12.69
N HIS A 131 10.89 3.13 11.51
CA HIS A 131 9.68 3.27 10.71
C HIS A 131 9.05 1.91 10.38
N LEU A 132 9.88 0.95 9.97
CA LEU A 132 9.41 -0.41 9.69
C LEU A 132 8.86 -1.09 10.94
N ARG A 133 9.59 -1.06 12.06
CA ARG A 133 9.17 -1.65 13.33
C ARG A 133 7.84 -1.06 13.80
N ALA A 134 7.69 0.26 13.76
CA ALA A 134 6.45 0.92 14.14
C ALA A 134 5.28 0.50 13.24
N ARG A 135 5.48 0.43 11.93
CA ARG A 135 4.47 -0.05 10.98
C ARG A 135 4.03 -1.48 11.32
N ILE A 136 4.98 -2.41 11.47
CA ILE A 136 4.68 -3.81 11.76
C ILE A 136 4.01 -3.99 13.12
N ALA A 137 4.42 -3.20 14.14
CA ALA A 137 3.77 -3.22 15.43
C ALA A 137 2.28 -2.81 15.34
N HIS A 138 1.95 -1.77 14.56
CA HIS A 138 0.56 -1.37 14.32
C HIS A 138 -0.22 -2.40 13.49
N ASP A 139 0.41 -3.01 12.49
CA ASP A 139 -0.21 -4.08 11.70
C ASP A 139 -0.55 -5.28 12.58
N ARG A 140 0.36 -5.71 13.47
CA ARG A 140 0.13 -6.79 14.44
C ARG A 140 -0.95 -6.42 15.47
N ALA A 141 -0.94 -5.18 15.96
CA ALA A 141 -1.97 -4.70 16.87
C ALA A 141 -3.36 -4.68 16.23
N TYR A 142 -3.44 -4.36 14.92
CA TYR A 142 -4.67 -4.47 14.15
C TYR A 142 -5.14 -5.92 14.06
N VAL A 143 -4.26 -6.84 13.67
CA VAL A 143 -4.58 -8.27 13.54
C VAL A 143 -5.11 -8.83 14.87
N ALA A 144 -4.44 -8.53 15.99
CA ALA A 144 -4.83 -9.00 17.32
C ALA A 144 -6.18 -8.45 17.81
N ARG A 145 -6.63 -7.30 17.27
CA ARG A 145 -7.86 -6.60 17.72
C ARG A 145 -8.89 -6.46 16.61
N HIS A 146 -8.68 -7.15 15.49
CA HIS A 146 -9.54 -7.05 14.31
C HIS A 146 -11.03 -7.20 14.69
N SER A 147 -11.82 -6.21 14.31
CA SER A 147 -13.26 -6.19 14.47
C SER A 147 -13.90 -5.17 13.54
N THR A 148 -15.17 -5.38 13.17
CA THR A 148 -15.93 -4.44 12.32
C THR A 148 -15.96 -3.03 12.93
N LEU A 149 -16.02 -2.91 14.26
CA LEU A 149 -16.02 -1.62 14.93
C LEU A 149 -14.67 -0.90 14.77
N LEU A 150 -13.56 -1.64 14.85
CA LEU A 150 -12.22 -1.08 14.61
C LEU A 150 -12.08 -0.63 13.15
N ASP A 151 -12.56 -1.42 12.19
CA ASP A 151 -12.54 -1.07 10.78
C ASP A 151 -13.32 0.22 10.50
N MET A 152 -14.54 0.35 11.06
CA MET A 152 -15.33 1.57 10.94
C MET A 152 -14.61 2.80 11.51
N ARG A 153 -13.95 2.66 12.67
CA ARG A 153 -13.14 3.74 13.26
C ARG A 153 -11.96 4.14 12.38
N ILE A 154 -11.32 3.20 11.71
CA ILE A 154 -10.21 3.46 10.79
C ILE A 154 -10.69 4.18 9.53
N LEU A 155 -11.87 3.81 9.00
CA LEU A 155 -12.43 4.42 7.79
C LEU A 155 -12.90 5.86 7.97
N ILE A 156 -13.32 6.23 9.19
CA ILE A 156 -13.83 7.59 9.50
C ILE A 156 -12.68 8.57 9.83
N ARG A 157 -11.49 8.08 10.11
CA ARG A 157 -10.34 8.90 10.53
C ARG A 157 -9.45 9.29 9.36
#